data_b79b7f33ef0d975ef60272e75fb6ee47
#
_entry.id   b79b7f33ef0d975ef60272e75fb6ee47
#
_cell.length_a   1.000
_cell.length_b   1.000
_cell.length_c   1.000
_cell.angle_alpha   90.00
_cell.angle_beta   90.00
_cell.angle_gamma   90.00
#
_symmetry.space_group_name_H-M   'P 1'
#
loop_
_entity.id
_entity.type
_entity.pdbx_description
1 polymer ?
#
loop_
_entity_poly.entity_id
_entity_poly.type
_entity_poly.pdbx_seq_one_letter_code
_entity_poly.pdbx_strand_id
1 'polypeptide(L)'
;FAIHNGALTADRADLDQARQALRIAELSGDDFGLNSARTFVAAVLTHGDTGQSPGSVEAEVMQIREDVRTQRYANPIWMPRFDQIAATLTMRRGDYDAAIELIGSIIGDDLAAGITVAAGQGTTVLVECLLRRGAPGDLEEAEAAIERLAAEPVEPGFIPYELPLLRIRALLAEARGDHASYVDYRDRYREMARRVDFKPHIAMAEAMP
;
A
#
# COMPACT_ATOMS: atom_id res chain seq x y z
N PHE A 1 0.74 2.91 -8.36
CA PHE A 1 -0.59 3.49 -8.10
C PHE A 1 -1.67 2.80 -8.92
N ALA A 2 -1.55 2.72 -10.26
CA ALA A 2 -2.55 2.05 -11.10
C ALA A 2 -2.77 0.58 -10.70
N ILE A 3 -1.72 -0.17 -10.44
CA ILE A 3 -1.78 -1.56 -9.96
C ILE A 3 -2.51 -1.64 -8.62
N HIS A 4 -2.17 -0.78 -7.67
CA HIS A 4 -2.80 -0.78 -6.34
C HIS A 4 -4.29 -0.47 -6.43
N ASN A 5 -4.68 0.57 -7.16
CA ASN A 5 -6.09 0.94 -7.30
C ASN A 5 -6.91 -0.07 -8.11
N GLY A 6 -6.33 -0.65 -9.17
CA GLY A 6 -6.94 -1.75 -9.88
C GLY A 6 -7.17 -2.96 -8.98
N ALA A 7 -6.20 -3.27 -8.12
CA ALA A 7 -6.31 -4.38 -7.17
C ALA A 7 -7.41 -4.16 -6.10
N LEU A 8 -7.66 -2.93 -5.67
CA LEU A 8 -8.71 -2.60 -4.68
C LEU A 8 -10.14 -2.87 -5.20
N THR A 9 -10.34 -2.89 -6.51
CA THR A 9 -11.65 -3.19 -7.14
C THR A 9 -11.67 -4.56 -7.80
N ALA A 10 -10.57 -5.29 -7.77
CA ALA A 10 -10.43 -6.57 -8.43
C ALA A 10 -11.27 -7.65 -7.75
N ASP A 11 -11.82 -8.52 -8.54
CA ASP A 11 -12.59 -9.68 -8.11
C ASP A 11 -11.88 -11.00 -8.49
N ARG A 12 -12.61 -12.10 -8.36
CA ARG A 12 -12.11 -13.44 -8.71
C ARG A 12 -11.79 -13.57 -10.21
N ALA A 13 -12.57 -12.93 -11.08
CA ALA A 13 -12.33 -13.00 -12.52
C ALA A 13 -11.05 -12.24 -12.90
N ASP A 14 -10.80 -11.11 -12.25
CA ASP A 14 -9.56 -10.34 -12.41
C ASP A 14 -8.35 -11.15 -11.92
N LEU A 15 -8.48 -11.89 -10.82
CA LEU A 15 -7.42 -12.79 -10.35
C LEU A 15 -7.11 -13.89 -11.36
N ASP A 16 -8.14 -14.50 -11.95
CA ASP A 16 -7.97 -15.53 -12.97
C ASP A 16 -7.25 -14.98 -14.21
N GLN A 17 -7.57 -13.77 -14.65
CA GLN A 17 -6.87 -13.07 -15.73
C GLN A 17 -5.41 -12.73 -15.34
N ALA A 18 -5.18 -12.25 -14.13
CA ALA A 18 -3.84 -11.95 -13.62
C ALA A 18 -2.96 -13.22 -13.60
N ARG A 19 -3.50 -14.36 -13.16
CA ARG A 19 -2.80 -15.63 -13.21
C ARG A 19 -2.56 -16.15 -14.63
N GLN A 20 -3.47 -15.87 -15.56
CA GLN A 20 -3.23 -16.18 -16.96
C GLN A 20 -2.07 -15.36 -17.52
N ALA A 21 -2.03 -14.05 -17.24
CA ALA A 21 -0.92 -13.19 -17.62
C ALA A 21 0.41 -13.66 -17.01
N LEU A 22 0.40 -14.11 -15.75
CA LEU A 22 1.57 -14.69 -15.09
C LEU A 22 2.08 -15.94 -15.83
N ARG A 23 1.20 -16.88 -16.19
CA ARG A 23 1.58 -18.07 -16.96
C ARG A 23 2.21 -17.72 -18.32
N ILE A 24 1.69 -16.69 -19.00
CA ILE A 24 2.28 -16.20 -20.27
C ILE A 24 3.67 -15.61 -20.03
N ALA A 25 3.82 -14.82 -18.97
CA ALA A 25 5.09 -14.21 -18.62
C ALA A 25 6.17 -15.25 -18.25
N GLU A 26 5.79 -16.34 -17.56
CA GLU A 26 6.68 -17.48 -17.27
C GLU A 26 7.24 -18.16 -18.52
N LEU A 27 6.45 -18.18 -19.59
CA LEU A 27 6.87 -18.76 -20.88
C LEU A 27 7.70 -17.80 -21.75
N SER A 28 7.66 -16.50 -21.47
CA SER A 28 8.30 -15.49 -22.30
C SER A 28 9.82 -15.37 -22.11
N GLY A 29 10.31 -15.77 -20.92
CA GLY A 29 11.70 -15.54 -20.51
C GLY A 29 12.03 -14.08 -20.21
N ASP A 30 11.01 -13.21 -20.12
CA ASP A 30 11.15 -11.80 -19.75
C ASP A 30 10.98 -11.62 -18.24
N ASP A 31 12.07 -11.43 -17.53
CA ASP A 31 12.08 -11.23 -16.08
C ASP A 31 11.29 -10.00 -15.64
N PHE A 32 11.28 -8.93 -16.43
CA PHE A 32 10.50 -7.73 -16.11
C PHE A 32 9.00 -8.00 -16.21
N GLY A 33 8.55 -8.59 -17.30
CA GLY A 33 7.16 -8.99 -17.49
C GLY A 33 6.69 -9.99 -16.43
N LEU A 34 7.55 -10.95 -16.08
CA LEU A 34 7.30 -11.95 -15.04
C LEU A 34 7.07 -11.29 -13.67
N ASN A 35 7.97 -10.41 -13.24
CA ASN A 35 7.85 -9.73 -11.95
C ASN A 35 6.71 -8.72 -11.92
N SER A 36 6.40 -8.06 -13.05
CA SER A 36 5.21 -7.21 -13.18
C SER A 36 3.91 -8.02 -12.97
N ALA A 37 3.80 -9.19 -13.61
CA ALA A 37 2.65 -10.07 -13.47
C ALA A 37 2.52 -10.63 -12.04
N ARG A 38 3.62 -11.04 -11.43
CA ARG A 38 3.68 -11.48 -10.01
C ARG A 38 3.22 -10.38 -9.07
N THR A 39 3.70 -9.15 -9.26
CA THR A 39 3.29 -7.99 -8.45
C THR A 39 1.79 -7.74 -8.57
N PHE A 40 1.24 -7.87 -9.78
CA PHE A 40 -0.19 -7.67 -9.99
C PHE A 40 -1.02 -8.78 -9.31
N VAL A 41 -0.62 -10.06 -9.46
CA VAL A 41 -1.28 -11.17 -8.76
C VAL A 41 -1.24 -10.96 -7.24
N ALA A 42 -0.08 -10.64 -6.68
CA ALA A 42 0.07 -10.39 -5.24
C ALA A 42 -0.78 -9.20 -4.76
N ALA A 43 -0.85 -8.11 -5.55
CA ALA A 43 -1.68 -6.96 -5.23
C ALA A 43 -3.18 -7.31 -5.27
N VAL A 44 -3.66 -8.04 -6.29
CA VAL A 44 -5.06 -8.47 -6.39
C VAL A 44 -5.44 -9.41 -5.25
N LEU A 45 -4.58 -10.36 -4.91
CA LEU A 45 -4.77 -11.25 -3.75
C LEU A 45 -4.88 -10.46 -2.44
N THR A 46 -4.03 -9.44 -2.27
CA THR A 46 -3.97 -8.67 -1.03
C THR A 46 -5.12 -7.69 -0.89
N HIS A 47 -5.53 -7.03 -1.96
CA HIS A 47 -6.46 -5.90 -1.89
C HIS A 47 -7.85 -6.19 -2.47
N GLY A 48 -7.97 -7.17 -3.38
CA GLY A 48 -9.21 -7.50 -4.07
C GLY A 48 -10.14 -8.41 -3.27
N ASP A 49 -11.39 -8.47 -3.69
CA ASP A 49 -12.37 -9.44 -3.19
C ASP A 49 -12.33 -10.71 -4.05
N THR A 50 -11.35 -11.55 -3.79
CA THR A 50 -11.10 -12.77 -4.57
C THR A 50 -11.85 -14.00 -4.05
N GLY A 51 -12.55 -13.87 -2.91
CA GLY A 51 -13.26 -14.97 -2.25
C GLY A 51 -12.32 -16.01 -1.63
N GLN A 52 -11.02 -15.75 -1.55
CA GLN A 52 -10.03 -16.66 -0.92
C GLN A 52 -9.97 -16.44 0.59
N SER A 53 -9.58 -17.47 1.33
CA SER A 53 -9.32 -17.32 2.76
C SER A 53 -8.05 -16.50 3.01
N PRO A 54 -8.00 -15.71 4.11
CA PRO A 54 -6.81 -14.92 4.44
C PRO A 54 -5.51 -15.74 4.48
N GLY A 55 -5.56 -16.95 5.06
CA GLY A 55 -4.38 -17.82 5.12
C GLY A 55 -3.91 -18.34 3.76
N SER A 56 -4.84 -18.58 2.82
CA SER A 56 -4.49 -18.96 1.45
C SER A 56 -3.83 -17.80 0.71
N VAL A 57 -4.38 -16.60 0.86
CA VAL A 57 -3.80 -15.37 0.27
C VAL A 57 -2.39 -15.14 0.79
N GLU A 58 -2.19 -15.22 2.10
CA GLU A 58 -0.87 -15.02 2.71
C GLU A 58 0.13 -16.04 2.19
N ALA A 59 -0.22 -17.33 2.17
CA ALA A 59 0.67 -18.37 1.69
C ALA A 59 1.09 -18.17 0.23
N GLU A 60 0.14 -17.81 -0.66
CA GLU A 60 0.43 -17.58 -2.08
C GLU A 60 1.31 -16.33 -2.28
N VAL A 61 1.02 -15.23 -1.59
CA VAL A 61 1.81 -13.99 -1.69
C VAL A 61 3.22 -14.19 -1.16
N MET A 62 3.38 -14.89 -0.03
CA MET A 62 4.69 -15.17 0.53
C MET A 62 5.50 -16.12 -0.36
N GLN A 63 4.85 -17.09 -1.06
CA GLN A 63 5.53 -17.91 -2.05
C GLN A 63 6.02 -17.06 -3.23
N ILE A 64 5.17 -16.18 -3.77
CA ILE A 64 5.57 -15.29 -4.87
C ILE A 64 6.75 -14.41 -4.46
N ARG A 65 6.73 -13.86 -3.24
CA ARG A 65 7.83 -13.05 -2.68
C ARG A 65 9.12 -13.86 -2.62
N GLU A 66 9.08 -15.10 -2.14
CA GLU A 66 10.24 -15.98 -2.07
C GLU A 66 10.79 -16.33 -3.46
N ASP A 67 9.90 -16.58 -4.42
CA ASP A 67 10.30 -16.84 -5.81
C ASP A 67 11.07 -15.64 -6.41
N VAL A 68 10.66 -14.41 -6.10
CA VAL A 68 11.38 -13.21 -6.54
C VAL A 68 12.71 -13.05 -5.82
N ARG A 69 12.75 -13.32 -4.50
CA ARG A 69 13.96 -13.23 -3.68
C ARG A 69 15.05 -14.18 -4.14
N THR A 70 14.68 -15.36 -4.60
CA THR A 70 15.61 -16.41 -5.05
C THR A 70 16.04 -16.29 -6.51
N GLN A 71 15.49 -15.35 -7.26
CA GLN A 71 15.92 -15.09 -8.64
C GLN A 71 17.39 -14.62 -8.68
N ARG A 72 18.13 -15.11 -9.66
CA ARG A 72 19.57 -14.81 -9.85
C ARG A 72 19.88 -13.32 -9.97
N TYR A 73 18.90 -12.57 -10.45
CA TYR A 73 18.92 -11.11 -10.58
C TYR A 73 17.72 -10.53 -9.83
N ALA A 74 17.68 -10.72 -8.50
CA ALA A 74 16.68 -10.07 -7.67
C ALA A 74 16.78 -8.55 -7.93
N ASN A 75 15.85 -8.05 -8.76
CA ASN A 75 15.86 -6.66 -9.15
C ASN A 75 15.52 -5.82 -7.92
N PRO A 76 16.37 -4.87 -7.52
CA PRO A 76 16.14 -4.01 -6.36
C PRO A 76 14.83 -3.22 -6.45
N ILE A 77 14.25 -3.08 -7.64
CA ILE A 77 12.94 -2.43 -7.84
C ILE A 77 11.79 -3.31 -7.33
N TRP A 78 11.88 -4.65 -7.44
CA TRP A 78 10.75 -5.53 -7.17
C TRP A 78 10.64 -5.95 -5.71
N MET A 79 11.74 -6.29 -5.05
CA MET A 79 11.71 -6.73 -3.66
C MET A 79 11.01 -5.74 -2.72
N PRO A 80 11.29 -4.42 -2.78
CA PRO A 80 10.56 -3.46 -1.95
C PRO A 80 9.04 -3.49 -2.17
N ARG A 81 8.59 -3.78 -3.39
CA ARG A 81 7.14 -3.88 -3.68
C ARG A 81 6.52 -5.11 -3.01
N PHE A 82 7.21 -6.25 -3.05
CA PHE A 82 6.74 -7.46 -2.37
C PHE A 82 6.82 -7.33 -0.85
N ASP A 83 7.85 -6.69 -0.32
CA ASP A 83 7.97 -6.42 1.11
C ASP A 83 6.86 -5.48 1.59
N GLN A 84 6.47 -4.47 0.82
CA GLN A 84 5.33 -3.59 1.11
C GLN A 84 3.99 -4.36 1.11
N ILE A 85 3.79 -5.27 0.15
CA ILE A 85 2.60 -6.14 0.11
C ILE A 85 2.60 -7.08 1.32
N ALA A 86 3.75 -7.68 1.66
CA ALA A 86 3.91 -8.52 2.83
C ALA A 86 3.62 -7.77 4.13
N ALA A 87 4.12 -6.53 4.28
CA ALA A 87 3.83 -5.67 5.42
C ALA A 87 2.32 -5.40 5.57
N THR A 88 1.61 -5.19 4.45
CA THR A 88 0.14 -5.01 4.47
C THR A 88 -0.58 -6.25 5.00
N LEU A 89 -0.17 -7.45 4.59
CA LEU A 89 -0.76 -8.70 5.08
C LEU A 89 -0.44 -8.93 6.57
N THR A 90 0.80 -8.66 6.96
CA THR A 90 1.28 -8.75 8.34
C THR A 90 0.50 -7.79 9.26
N MET A 91 0.27 -6.54 8.82
CA MET A 91 -0.58 -5.57 9.50
C MET A 91 -2.03 -6.09 9.66
N ARG A 92 -2.62 -6.66 8.62
CA ARG A 92 -3.99 -7.21 8.67
C ARG A 92 -4.14 -8.37 9.65
N ARG A 93 -3.08 -9.13 9.88
CA ARG A 93 -3.01 -10.19 10.89
C ARG A 93 -2.86 -9.65 12.33
N GLY A 94 -2.61 -8.35 12.48
CA GLY A 94 -2.41 -7.68 13.77
C GLY A 94 -0.97 -7.73 14.28
N ASP A 95 -0.03 -8.20 13.49
CA ASP A 95 1.40 -8.22 13.83
C ASP A 95 2.04 -6.89 13.40
N TYR A 96 1.73 -5.85 14.18
CA TYR A 96 2.13 -4.48 13.84
C TYR A 96 3.64 -4.27 13.93
N ASP A 97 4.32 -4.92 14.88
CA ASP A 97 5.77 -4.79 15.04
C ASP A 97 6.51 -5.35 13.83
N ALA A 98 6.17 -6.54 13.38
CA ALA A 98 6.76 -7.13 12.19
C ALA A 98 6.43 -6.33 10.91
N ALA A 99 5.22 -5.76 10.80
CA ALA A 99 4.85 -4.91 9.68
C ALA A 99 5.66 -3.60 9.65
N ILE A 100 5.88 -2.97 10.79
CA ILE A 100 6.70 -1.75 10.94
C ILE A 100 8.16 -2.04 10.58
N GLU A 101 8.72 -3.17 11.03
CA GLU A 101 10.08 -3.58 10.69
C GLU A 101 10.25 -3.76 9.17
N LEU A 102 9.30 -4.45 8.52
CA LEU A 102 9.32 -4.67 7.07
C LEU A 102 9.25 -3.37 6.27
N ILE A 103 8.42 -2.40 6.70
CA ILE A 103 8.15 -1.21 5.89
C ILE A 103 9.12 -0.06 6.17
N GLY A 104 9.73 0.00 7.36
CA GLY A 104 10.51 1.15 7.80
C GLY A 104 11.71 1.47 6.91
N SER A 105 12.48 0.46 6.49
CA SER A 105 13.64 0.64 5.60
C SER A 105 13.21 1.02 4.18
N ILE A 106 12.11 0.45 3.69
CA ILE A 106 11.62 0.63 2.32
C ILE A 106 11.22 2.08 2.05
N ILE A 107 10.52 2.72 3.01
CA ILE A 107 10.08 4.11 2.86
C ILE A 107 11.29 5.03 2.68
N GLY A 108 12.35 4.84 3.46
CA GLY A 108 13.56 5.65 3.36
C GLY A 108 14.24 5.50 2.00
N ASP A 109 14.36 4.28 1.51
CA ASP A 109 14.95 3.98 0.21
C ASP A 109 14.12 4.55 -0.95
N ASP A 110 12.79 4.43 -0.88
CA ASP A 110 11.86 4.98 -1.88
C ASP A 110 11.94 6.51 -1.94
N LEU A 111 11.99 7.20 -0.79
CA LEU A 111 12.15 8.66 -0.73
C LEU A 111 13.50 9.09 -1.30
N ALA A 112 14.59 8.42 -0.91
CA ALA A 112 15.93 8.70 -1.41
C ALA A 112 16.04 8.49 -2.94
N ALA A 113 15.26 7.56 -3.50
CA ALA A 113 15.20 7.29 -4.92
C ALA A 113 14.17 8.17 -5.67
N GLY A 114 13.43 9.05 -4.99
CA GLY A 114 12.37 9.89 -5.57
C GLY A 114 11.12 9.09 -6.01
N ILE A 115 10.90 7.90 -5.46
CA ILE A 115 9.74 7.05 -5.78
C ILE A 115 8.57 7.40 -4.85
N THR A 116 8.11 8.64 -4.91
CA THR A 116 7.18 9.24 -3.96
C THR A 116 5.83 8.52 -3.83
N VAL A 117 5.30 7.95 -4.92
CA VAL A 117 4.05 7.19 -4.89
C VAL A 117 4.17 5.93 -4.02
N ALA A 118 5.29 5.23 -4.15
CA ALA A 118 5.54 4.03 -3.36
C ALA A 118 5.82 4.36 -1.91
N ALA A 119 6.61 5.41 -1.66
CA ALA A 119 6.82 5.95 -0.31
C ALA A 119 5.50 6.35 0.35
N GLY A 120 4.57 6.97 -0.38
CA GLY A 120 3.23 7.31 0.11
C GLY A 120 2.41 6.09 0.52
N GLN A 121 2.46 5.02 -0.27
CA GLN A 121 1.80 3.75 0.06
C GLN A 121 2.44 3.10 1.31
N GLY A 122 3.76 3.06 1.37
CA GLY A 122 4.50 2.53 2.53
C GLY A 122 4.22 3.34 3.81
N THR A 123 4.24 4.66 3.71
CA THR A 123 3.91 5.55 4.83
C THR A 123 2.48 5.32 5.33
N THR A 124 1.53 5.03 4.42
CA THR A 124 0.16 4.69 4.83
C THR A 124 0.14 3.43 5.70
N VAL A 125 0.83 2.37 5.29
CA VAL A 125 0.92 1.12 6.07
C VAL A 125 1.59 1.39 7.42
N LEU A 126 2.70 2.13 7.45
CA LEU A 126 3.42 2.47 8.68
C LEU A 126 2.52 3.23 9.66
N VAL A 127 1.87 4.31 9.21
CA VAL A 127 0.98 5.12 10.05
C VAL A 127 -0.17 4.28 10.60
N GLU A 128 -0.82 3.45 9.78
CA GLU A 128 -1.89 2.58 10.25
C GLU A 128 -1.40 1.56 11.30
N CYS A 129 -0.20 1.00 11.12
CA CYS A 129 0.40 0.10 12.11
C CYS A 129 0.64 0.81 13.45
N LEU A 130 1.28 1.99 13.41
CA LEU A 130 1.57 2.78 14.60
C LEU A 130 0.28 3.16 15.36
N LEU A 131 -0.71 3.68 14.65
CA LEU A 131 -1.99 4.08 15.26
C LEU A 131 -2.76 2.89 15.86
N ARG A 132 -2.66 1.69 15.27
CA ARG A 132 -3.31 0.49 15.79
C ARG A 132 -2.53 -0.17 16.91
N ARG A 133 -1.19 -0.11 16.90
CA ARG A 133 -0.33 -0.59 17.97
C ARG A 133 -0.52 0.24 19.24
N GLY A 134 -0.54 1.56 19.11
CA GLY A 134 -0.79 2.51 20.18
C GLY A 134 0.26 2.48 21.29
N ALA A 135 1.50 2.14 20.98
CA ALA A 135 2.59 2.15 21.94
C ALA A 135 3.04 3.59 22.25
N PRO A 136 3.71 3.83 23.40
CA PRO A 136 4.29 5.14 23.69
C PRO A 136 5.24 5.59 22.57
N GLY A 137 5.04 6.80 22.04
CA GLY A 137 5.83 7.36 20.94
C GLY A 137 5.26 7.11 19.54
N ASP A 138 4.25 6.25 19.39
CA ASP A 138 3.69 5.91 18.06
C ASP A 138 3.03 7.09 17.37
N LEU A 139 2.38 7.98 18.12
CA LEU A 139 1.75 9.18 17.56
C LEU A 139 2.78 10.16 17.01
N GLU A 140 3.88 10.34 17.72
CA GLU A 140 4.99 11.19 17.32
C GLU A 140 5.72 10.61 16.10
N GLU A 141 5.91 9.30 16.06
CA GLU A 141 6.52 8.60 14.95
C GLU A 141 5.64 8.67 13.69
N ALA A 142 4.32 8.48 13.83
CA ALA A 142 3.34 8.62 12.75
C ALA A 142 3.37 10.04 12.17
N GLU A 143 3.38 11.08 13.02
CA GLU A 143 3.51 12.47 12.58
C GLU A 143 4.81 12.70 11.81
N ALA A 144 5.94 12.27 12.37
CA ALA A 144 7.24 12.41 11.72
C ALA A 144 7.30 11.71 10.35
N ALA A 145 6.65 10.55 10.21
CA ALA A 145 6.55 9.86 8.93
C ALA A 145 5.69 10.63 7.91
N ILE A 146 4.57 11.20 8.34
CA ILE A 146 3.69 12.04 7.51
C ILE A 146 4.43 13.30 7.06
N GLU A 147 5.15 13.98 7.97
CA GLU A 147 5.87 15.20 7.64
C GLU A 147 7.06 14.96 6.70
N ARG A 148 7.76 13.84 6.86
CA ARG A 148 8.80 13.43 5.88
C ARG A 148 8.22 13.24 4.49
N LEU A 149 7.07 12.53 4.37
CA LEU A 149 6.39 12.36 3.09
C LEU A 149 5.95 13.72 2.54
N ALA A 150 5.34 14.57 3.37
CA ALA A 150 4.81 15.89 2.95
C ALA A 150 5.88 16.88 2.50
N ALA A 151 7.14 16.68 2.90
CA ALA A 151 8.28 17.51 2.51
C ALA A 151 8.81 17.21 1.09
N GLU A 152 8.34 16.12 0.48
CA GLU A 152 8.79 15.75 -0.87
C GLU A 152 8.33 16.77 -1.93
N PRO A 153 9.21 17.14 -2.86
CA PRO A 153 8.88 18.09 -3.93
C PRO A 153 7.99 17.44 -4.99
N VAL A 154 6.69 17.49 -4.78
CA VAL A 154 5.70 16.92 -5.69
C VAL A 154 4.85 18.03 -6.31
N GLU A 155 4.56 17.91 -7.60
CA GLU A 155 3.69 18.86 -8.30
C GLU A 155 2.30 18.93 -7.64
N PRO A 156 1.77 20.15 -7.36
CA PRO A 156 0.44 20.31 -6.80
C PRO A 156 -0.63 19.64 -7.68
N GLY A 157 -1.55 18.94 -7.04
CA GLY A 157 -2.60 18.19 -7.75
C GLY A 157 -2.21 16.79 -8.20
N PHE A 158 -1.05 16.28 -7.80
CA PHE A 158 -0.66 14.90 -8.08
C PHE A 158 -1.42 13.92 -7.18
N ILE A 159 -2.59 13.53 -7.65
CA ILE A 159 -3.57 12.70 -6.92
C ILE A 159 -2.97 11.45 -6.26
N PRO A 160 -2.10 10.66 -6.94
CA PRO A 160 -1.53 9.46 -6.34
C PRO A 160 -0.76 9.67 -5.05
N TYR A 161 -0.31 10.89 -4.82
CA TYR A 161 0.42 11.31 -3.64
C TYR A 161 -0.48 12.04 -2.63
N GLU A 162 -1.29 12.99 -3.10
CA GLU A 162 -2.12 13.81 -2.22
C GLU A 162 -3.24 13.00 -1.53
N LEU A 163 -3.81 12.03 -2.25
CA LEU A 163 -4.95 11.25 -1.75
C LEU A 163 -4.58 10.40 -0.51
N PRO A 164 -3.50 9.58 -0.53
CA PRO A 164 -3.07 8.87 0.68
C PRO A 164 -2.60 9.83 1.80
N LEU A 165 -1.95 10.95 1.46
CA LEU A 165 -1.50 11.92 2.44
C LEU A 165 -2.66 12.55 3.23
N LEU A 166 -3.75 12.93 2.55
CA LEU A 166 -4.97 13.43 3.21
C LEU A 166 -5.56 12.38 4.15
N ARG A 167 -5.60 11.11 3.72
CA ARG A 167 -6.15 10.02 4.52
C ARG A 167 -5.35 9.79 5.81
N ILE A 168 -4.03 9.71 5.73
CA ILE A 168 -3.20 9.45 6.92
C ILE A 168 -3.17 10.66 7.87
N ARG A 169 -3.28 11.89 7.37
CA ARG A 169 -3.46 13.08 8.20
C ARG A 169 -4.79 13.05 8.95
N ALA A 170 -5.87 12.64 8.31
CA ALA A 170 -7.15 12.49 8.98
C ALA A 170 -7.06 11.43 10.09
N LEU A 171 -6.49 10.25 9.82
CA LEU A 171 -6.34 9.19 10.82
C LEU A 171 -5.49 9.64 12.03
N LEU A 172 -4.42 10.38 11.81
CA LEU A 172 -3.59 10.92 12.89
C LEU A 172 -4.35 11.96 13.72
N ALA A 173 -5.09 12.88 13.06
CA ALA A 173 -5.90 13.89 13.74
C ALA A 173 -6.98 13.24 14.62
N GLU A 174 -7.64 12.18 14.12
CA GLU A 174 -8.61 11.40 14.89
C GLU A 174 -7.95 10.76 16.12
N ALA A 175 -6.81 10.10 15.95
CA ALA A 175 -6.09 9.46 17.05
C ALA A 175 -5.63 10.45 18.13
N ARG A 176 -5.39 11.71 17.77
CA ARG A 176 -5.06 12.82 18.69
C ARG A 176 -6.27 13.50 19.32
N GLY A 177 -7.47 13.18 18.88
CA GLY A 177 -8.68 13.86 19.31
C GLY A 177 -8.82 15.30 18.73
N ASP A 178 -8.05 15.64 17.71
CA ASP A 178 -8.18 16.92 16.97
C ASP A 178 -9.32 16.80 15.94
N HIS A 179 -10.53 16.99 16.45
CA HIS A 179 -11.72 16.85 15.63
C HIS A 179 -11.80 17.87 14.48
N ALA A 180 -11.28 19.07 14.66
CA ALA A 180 -11.31 20.11 13.63
C ALA A 180 -10.44 19.71 12.42
N SER A 181 -9.19 19.31 12.66
CA SER A 181 -8.28 18.85 11.62
C SER A 181 -8.77 17.53 10.99
N TYR A 182 -9.34 16.63 11.80
CA TYR A 182 -9.92 15.39 11.30
C TYR A 182 -11.00 15.65 10.25
N VAL A 183 -11.98 16.51 10.56
CA VAL A 183 -13.08 16.83 9.64
C VAL A 183 -12.56 17.50 8.36
N ASP A 184 -11.62 18.44 8.47
CA ASP A 184 -11.02 19.10 7.28
C ASP A 184 -10.34 18.07 6.35
N TYR A 185 -9.42 17.26 6.90
CA TYR A 185 -8.68 16.28 6.08
C TYR A 185 -9.58 15.20 5.52
N ARG A 186 -10.55 14.69 6.30
CA ARG A 186 -11.53 13.68 5.84
C ARG A 186 -12.38 14.22 4.69
N ASP A 187 -12.90 15.42 4.81
CA ASP A 187 -13.79 16.00 3.79
C ASP A 187 -13.01 16.32 2.50
N ARG A 188 -11.79 16.80 2.59
CA ARG A 188 -10.88 17.00 1.44
C ARG A 188 -10.52 15.67 0.79
N TYR A 189 -10.24 14.62 1.57
CA TYR A 189 -10.00 13.26 1.07
C TYR A 189 -11.20 12.74 0.30
N ARG A 190 -12.41 12.88 0.88
CA ARG A 190 -13.68 12.46 0.27
C ARG A 190 -13.96 13.23 -1.04
N GLU A 191 -13.79 14.53 -1.04
CA GLU A 191 -13.98 15.35 -2.22
C GLU A 191 -13.01 14.97 -3.34
N MET A 192 -11.72 14.80 -3.02
CA MET A 192 -10.70 14.39 -3.98
C MET A 192 -11.00 13.01 -4.57
N ALA A 193 -11.35 12.02 -3.74
CA ALA A 193 -11.70 10.68 -4.19
C ALA A 193 -12.89 10.69 -5.15
N ARG A 194 -13.94 11.48 -4.85
CA ARG A 194 -15.12 11.65 -5.71
C ARG A 194 -14.80 12.36 -7.03
N ARG A 195 -13.98 13.41 -6.99
CA ARG A 195 -13.59 14.17 -8.18
C ARG A 195 -12.90 13.30 -9.23
N VAL A 196 -12.16 12.26 -8.80
CA VAL A 196 -11.43 11.35 -9.70
C VAL A 196 -12.12 10.00 -9.87
N ASP A 197 -13.35 9.86 -9.36
CA ASP A 197 -14.16 8.62 -9.38
C ASP A 197 -13.40 7.38 -8.87
N PHE A 198 -12.62 7.55 -7.81
CA PHE A 198 -11.85 6.47 -7.20
C PHE A 198 -12.71 5.69 -6.21
N LYS A 199 -13.50 4.76 -6.71
CA LYS A 199 -14.49 3.99 -5.93
C LYS A 199 -13.94 3.40 -4.63
N PRO A 200 -12.77 2.74 -4.58
CA PRO A 200 -12.24 2.22 -3.32
C PRO A 200 -11.95 3.31 -2.28
N HIS A 201 -11.37 4.44 -2.73
CA HIS A 201 -11.09 5.55 -1.84
C HIS A 201 -12.37 6.29 -1.40
N ILE A 202 -13.41 6.32 -2.25
CA ILE A 202 -14.74 6.82 -1.88
C ILE A 202 -15.29 5.96 -0.75
N ALA A 203 -15.28 4.62 -0.90
CA ALA A 203 -15.74 3.70 0.13
C ALA A 203 -14.93 3.82 1.43
N MET A 204 -13.60 3.94 1.34
CA MET A 204 -12.73 4.18 2.52
C MET A 204 -13.08 5.51 3.22
N ALA A 205 -13.33 6.59 2.45
CA ALA A 205 -13.67 7.89 3.01
C ALA A 205 -15.07 7.90 3.65
N GLU A 206 -16.01 7.12 3.13
CA GLU A 206 -17.36 6.96 3.68
C GLU A 206 -17.37 6.08 4.94
N ALA A 207 -16.42 5.16 5.07
CA ALA A 207 -16.25 4.33 6.26
C ALA A 207 -15.51 5.05 7.41
N MET A 208 -14.95 6.23 7.17
CA MET A 208 -14.33 7.05 8.23
C MET A 208 -15.41 7.67 9.10
N PRO A 209 -15.28 7.59 10.46
CA PRO A 209 -16.26 8.11 11.40
C PRO A 209 -16.58 9.59 11.23
#